data_3a3ece5f1ccf114768aada84118405ad
#
_entry.id   3a3ece5f1ccf114768aada84118405ad
#
_cell.length_a   1.000
_cell.length_b   1.000
_cell.length_c   1.000
_cell.angle_alpha   90.00
_cell.angle_beta   90.00
_cell.angle_gamma   90.00
#
_symmetry.space_group_name_H-M   'P 1'
#
loop_
_entity.id
_entity.type
_entity.pdbx_description
1 polymer ?
#
loop_
_entity_poly.entity_id
_entity_poly.type
_entity_poly.pdbx_seq_one_letter_code
_entity_poly.pdbx_strand_id
1 'polypeptide(L)'
;MPAPISAIIVNYNAGTFLTNCVLATLNQVQQIIVVDNASCDSSLLELEARFPNEKHLQIIRLNSNTGFAAGCNTGLSASTQPYILFLNPDCILGENSLHRMMEVMESDASIGMVGGYLTNPDGTEQGGGRRAIPTPWRAFVRAFGLHHLAKFWPKLFFDFHLNKRPLPNKPI
;
A
#
# COMPACT_ATOMS: atom_id res chain seq x y z
N MET A 1 14.89 5.34 15.22
CA MET A 1 15.54 5.77 13.94
C MET A 1 14.63 5.38 12.80
N PRO A 2 14.57 6.14 11.70
CA PRO A 2 13.81 5.74 10.51
C PRO A 2 14.27 4.37 9.98
N ALA A 3 13.32 3.56 9.53
CA ALA A 3 13.61 2.23 9.00
C ALA A 3 14.40 2.31 7.67
N PRO A 4 15.27 1.34 7.34
CA PRO A 4 16.05 1.30 6.10
C PRO A 4 15.16 0.92 4.91
N ILE A 5 14.15 1.73 4.65
CA ILE A 5 13.11 1.52 3.65
C ILE A 5 13.11 2.70 2.68
N SER A 6 13.00 2.42 1.37
CA SER A 6 12.57 3.39 0.36
C SER A 6 11.06 3.26 0.16
N ALA A 7 10.30 4.28 0.56
CA ALA A 7 8.86 4.35 0.30
C ALA A 7 8.62 4.95 -1.09
N ILE A 8 7.96 4.22 -1.97
CA ILE A 8 7.61 4.63 -3.33
C ILE A 8 6.12 4.94 -3.37
N ILE A 9 5.79 6.19 -3.70
CA ILE A 9 4.43 6.71 -3.77
C ILE A 9 4.18 7.18 -5.20
N VAL A 10 3.27 6.53 -5.92
CA VAL A 10 2.89 6.94 -7.28
C VAL A 10 1.72 7.90 -7.18
N ASN A 11 1.95 9.15 -7.54
CA ASN A 11 0.93 10.21 -7.56
C ASN A 11 0.27 10.32 -8.93
N TYR A 12 -1.06 10.40 -8.95
CA TYR A 12 -1.83 10.86 -10.09
C TYR A 12 -3.11 11.55 -9.61
N ASN A 13 -3.08 12.88 -9.58
CA ASN A 13 -4.21 13.72 -9.16
C ASN A 13 -4.74 13.36 -7.76
N ALA A 14 -3.83 13.12 -6.79
CA ALA A 14 -4.25 12.71 -5.44
C ALA A 14 -4.64 13.87 -4.50
N GLY A 15 -4.54 15.11 -4.95
CA GLY A 15 -4.89 16.28 -4.14
C GLY A 15 -4.10 16.33 -2.83
N THR A 16 -4.76 16.72 -1.75
CA THR A 16 -4.17 16.84 -0.40
C THR A 16 -3.78 15.49 0.22
N PHE A 17 -4.28 14.36 -0.31
CA PHE A 17 -3.92 13.03 0.19
C PHE A 17 -2.42 12.77 0.07
N LEU A 18 -1.80 13.20 -1.04
CA LEU A 18 -0.36 13.03 -1.24
C LEU A 18 0.46 13.65 -0.10
N THR A 19 0.19 14.89 0.24
CA THR A 19 0.92 15.62 1.31
C THR A 19 0.72 14.94 2.66
N ASN A 20 -0.49 14.50 2.98
CA ASN A 20 -0.78 13.78 4.22
C ASN A 20 -0.09 12.41 4.28
N CYS A 21 -0.07 11.68 3.19
CA CYS A 21 0.64 10.40 3.07
C CYS A 21 2.15 10.58 3.31
N VAL A 22 2.78 11.55 2.65
CA VAL A 22 4.20 11.85 2.85
C VAL A 22 4.48 12.28 4.28
N LEU A 23 3.65 13.15 4.87
CA LEU A 23 3.81 13.59 6.26
C LEU A 23 3.79 12.42 7.25
N ALA A 24 2.86 11.47 7.08
CA ALA A 24 2.76 10.29 7.93
C ALA A 24 3.93 9.29 7.74
N THR A 25 4.63 9.37 6.60
CA THR A 25 5.71 8.44 6.24
C THR A 25 7.09 8.98 6.62
N LEU A 26 7.27 10.31 6.62
CA LEU A 26 8.56 11.01 6.64
C LEU A 26 9.49 10.57 7.79
N ASN A 27 8.95 10.40 9.00
CA ASN A 27 9.75 10.02 10.18
C ASN A 27 9.93 8.50 10.33
N GLN A 28 9.33 7.70 9.45
CA GLN A 28 9.35 6.25 9.56
C GLN A 28 10.33 5.59 8.59
N VAL A 29 10.75 6.27 7.51
CA VAL A 29 11.62 5.72 6.45
C VAL A 29 12.85 6.59 6.19
N GLN A 30 13.89 6.01 5.63
CA GLN A 30 15.11 6.73 5.25
C GLN A 30 15.03 7.42 3.88
N GLN A 31 14.12 6.99 3.01
CA GLN A 31 13.91 7.58 1.69
C GLN A 31 12.43 7.55 1.31
N ILE A 32 11.93 8.65 0.77
CA ILE A 32 10.62 8.74 0.11
C ILE A 32 10.83 9.13 -1.35
N ILE A 33 10.25 8.38 -2.26
CA ILE A 33 10.27 8.64 -3.70
C ILE A 33 8.83 8.83 -4.16
N VAL A 34 8.47 10.06 -4.47
CA VAL A 34 7.19 10.38 -5.11
C VAL A 34 7.39 10.38 -6.61
N VAL A 35 6.71 9.48 -7.30
CA VAL A 35 6.67 9.44 -8.76
C VAL A 35 5.37 10.08 -9.22
N ASP A 36 5.47 11.29 -9.74
CA ASP A 36 4.31 11.99 -10.30
C ASP A 36 4.03 11.52 -11.72
N ASN A 37 2.89 10.89 -11.90
CA ASN A 37 2.48 10.25 -13.14
C ASN A 37 1.74 11.23 -14.08
N ALA A 38 2.29 12.42 -14.26
CA ALA A 38 1.75 13.54 -15.02
C ALA A 38 0.43 14.06 -14.44
N SER A 39 0.39 14.38 -13.15
CA SER A 39 -0.75 15.03 -12.51
C SER A 39 -0.99 16.43 -13.08
N CYS A 40 -2.25 16.83 -13.13
CA CYS A 40 -2.69 18.17 -13.55
C CYS A 40 -3.41 18.95 -12.43
N ASP A 41 -3.50 18.36 -11.23
CA ASP A 41 -4.03 19.01 -10.02
C ASP A 41 -2.93 19.74 -9.22
N SER A 42 -3.27 20.27 -8.04
CA SER A 42 -2.33 20.97 -7.15
C SER A 42 -1.50 20.05 -6.26
N SER A 43 -1.70 18.72 -6.31
CA SER A 43 -1.11 17.77 -5.36
C SER A 43 0.41 17.91 -5.22
N LEU A 44 1.10 18.05 -6.36
CA LEU A 44 2.56 18.17 -6.35
C LEU A 44 3.04 19.54 -5.88
N LEU A 45 2.34 20.61 -6.25
CA LEU A 45 2.65 21.98 -5.80
C LEU A 45 2.48 22.13 -4.29
N GLU A 46 1.42 21.54 -3.74
CA GLU A 46 1.18 21.52 -2.29
C GLU A 46 2.26 20.74 -1.54
N LEU A 47 2.67 19.59 -2.09
CA LEU A 47 3.74 18.78 -1.53
C LEU A 47 5.06 19.57 -1.47
N GLU A 48 5.46 20.22 -2.59
CA GLU A 48 6.70 20.99 -2.68
C GLU A 48 6.69 22.21 -1.78
N ALA A 49 5.57 22.91 -1.71
CA ALA A 49 5.38 24.04 -0.79
C ALA A 49 5.50 23.62 0.70
N ARG A 50 5.04 22.41 1.01
CA ARG A 50 5.07 21.89 2.39
C ARG A 50 6.46 21.39 2.80
N PHE A 51 7.24 20.84 1.86
CA PHE A 51 8.54 20.20 2.12
C PHE A 51 9.65 20.74 1.19
N PRO A 52 9.95 22.05 1.20
CA PRO A 52 10.81 22.68 0.19
C PRO A 52 12.28 22.23 0.22
N ASN A 53 12.75 21.69 1.33
CA ASN A 53 14.16 21.30 1.53
C ASN A 53 14.27 19.92 2.20
N GLU A 54 13.28 19.04 2.04
CA GLU A 54 13.30 17.74 2.69
C GLU A 54 14.28 16.80 1.98
N LYS A 55 15.36 16.43 2.68
CA LYS A 55 16.46 15.64 2.11
C LYS A 55 16.10 14.18 1.86
N HIS A 56 15.10 13.68 2.59
CA HIS A 56 14.64 12.29 2.46
C HIS A 56 13.55 12.14 1.37
N LEU A 57 13.09 13.25 0.78
CA LEU A 57 12.04 13.28 -0.24
C LEU A 57 12.65 13.54 -1.63
N GLN A 58 12.48 12.60 -2.53
CA GLN A 58 12.80 12.72 -3.96
C GLN A 58 11.51 12.75 -4.76
N ILE A 59 11.41 13.69 -5.70
CA ILE A 59 10.27 13.79 -6.62
C ILE A 59 10.73 13.51 -8.04
N ILE A 60 10.09 12.56 -8.71
CA ILE A 60 10.32 12.19 -10.11
C ILE A 60 9.05 12.52 -10.90
N ARG A 61 9.15 13.39 -11.89
CA ARG A 61 8.04 13.78 -12.76
C ARG A 61 8.08 13.02 -14.06
N LEU A 62 7.00 12.35 -14.40
CA LEU A 62 6.82 11.73 -15.71
C LEU A 62 6.09 12.68 -16.67
N ASN A 63 6.40 12.56 -17.95
CA ASN A 63 5.81 13.41 -19.00
C ASN A 63 4.38 12.97 -19.39
N SER A 64 3.99 11.77 -19.02
CA SER A 64 2.67 11.20 -19.30
C SER A 64 2.31 10.16 -18.26
N ASN A 65 1.01 9.89 -18.09
CA ASN A 65 0.54 8.80 -17.22
C ASN A 65 0.87 7.44 -17.86
N THR A 66 1.89 6.78 -17.31
CA THR A 66 2.36 5.46 -17.74
C THR A 66 1.72 4.30 -16.98
N GLY A 67 0.80 4.61 -16.07
CA GLY A 67 0.15 3.64 -15.19
C GLY A 67 0.92 3.35 -13.90
N PHE A 68 0.22 2.75 -12.94
CA PHE A 68 0.73 2.53 -11.58
C PHE A 68 1.99 1.66 -11.55
N ALA A 69 1.97 0.53 -12.27
CA ALA A 69 3.10 -0.41 -12.26
C ALA A 69 4.39 0.20 -12.85
N ALA A 70 4.29 0.98 -13.92
CA ALA A 70 5.44 1.67 -14.50
C ALA A 70 5.97 2.76 -13.54
N GLY A 71 5.08 3.50 -12.89
CA GLY A 71 5.46 4.45 -11.84
C GLY A 71 6.20 3.77 -10.68
N CYS A 72 5.71 2.62 -10.20
CA CYS A 72 6.40 1.82 -9.18
C CYS A 72 7.81 1.40 -9.63
N ASN A 73 7.96 0.93 -10.87
CA ASN A 73 9.27 0.53 -11.41
C ASN A 73 10.22 1.73 -11.53
N THR A 74 9.71 2.90 -11.90
CA THR A 74 10.50 4.12 -11.93
C THR A 74 11.02 4.46 -10.52
N GLY A 75 10.16 4.43 -9.52
CA GLY A 75 10.56 4.65 -8.13
C GLY A 75 11.55 3.60 -7.63
N LEU A 76 11.33 2.33 -7.99
CA LEU A 76 12.25 1.25 -7.64
C LEU A 76 13.66 1.48 -8.18
N SER A 77 13.78 1.96 -9.41
CA SER A 77 15.08 2.26 -10.02
C SER A 77 15.85 3.38 -9.32
N ALA A 78 15.15 4.26 -8.58
CA ALA A 78 15.74 5.36 -7.82
C ALA A 78 15.92 5.01 -6.32
N SER A 79 15.49 3.82 -5.89
CA SER A 79 15.58 3.41 -4.50
C SER A 79 17.02 3.06 -4.10
N THR A 80 17.38 3.37 -2.86
CA THR A 80 18.74 3.14 -2.31
C THR A 80 18.74 2.26 -1.07
N GLN A 81 17.55 1.95 -0.52
CA GLN A 81 17.42 1.18 0.71
C GLN A 81 17.17 -0.31 0.42
N PRO A 82 17.55 -1.20 1.35
CA PRO A 82 17.39 -2.66 1.15
C PRO A 82 15.93 -3.12 1.13
N TYR A 83 15.02 -2.35 1.75
CA TYR A 83 13.59 -2.66 1.77
C TYR A 83 12.80 -1.63 0.97
N ILE A 84 11.78 -2.10 0.27
CA ILE A 84 10.90 -1.28 -0.56
C ILE A 84 9.48 -1.32 0.00
N LEU A 85 8.90 -0.15 0.19
CA LEU A 85 7.48 0.01 0.50
C LEU A 85 6.78 0.63 -0.71
N PHE A 86 5.81 -0.06 -1.29
CA PHE A 86 4.87 0.54 -2.23
C PHE A 86 3.66 1.06 -1.44
N LEU A 87 3.43 2.36 -1.48
CA LEU A 87 2.39 3.02 -0.70
C LEU A 87 1.49 3.84 -1.62
N ASN A 88 0.19 3.66 -1.52
CA ASN A 88 -0.77 4.50 -2.25
C ASN A 88 -0.81 5.91 -1.64
N PRO A 89 -1.00 6.96 -2.45
CA PRO A 89 -0.99 8.34 -1.99
C PRO A 89 -2.15 8.72 -1.05
N ASP A 90 -3.17 7.88 -0.96
CA ASP A 90 -4.33 8.02 -0.06
C ASP A 90 -4.21 7.21 1.24
N CYS A 91 -3.09 6.53 1.46
CA CYS A 91 -2.83 5.75 2.67
C CYS A 91 -2.12 6.60 3.74
N ILE A 92 -2.53 6.45 4.98
CA ILE A 92 -1.87 7.03 6.15
C ILE A 92 -1.24 5.91 6.96
N LEU A 93 0.07 5.93 7.10
CA LEU A 93 0.79 4.98 7.96
C LEU A 93 0.52 5.31 9.43
N GLY A 94 0.04 4.30 10.17
CA GLY A 94 -0.04 4.40 11.62
C GLY A 94 1.35 4.40 12.28
N GLU A 95 1.42 4.89 13.50
CA GLU A 95 2.66 4.85 14.29
C GLU A 95 3.17 3.41 14.44
N ASN A 96 4.46 3.23 14.28
CA ASN A 96 5.15 1.94 14.36
C ASN A 96 4.67 0.85 13.36
N SER A 97 3.85 1.20 12.36
CA SER A 97 3.37 0.22 11.37
C SER A 97 4.53 -0.44 10.63
N LEU A 98 5.49 0.35 10.16
CA LEU A 98 6.65 -0.17 9.43
C LEU A 98 7.59 -0.98 10.32
N HIS A 99 7.75 -0.60 11.58
CA HIS A 99 8.54 -1.37 12.53
C HIS A 99 7.98 -2.78 12.70
N ARG A 100 6.68 -2.90 12.91
CA ARG A 100 5.99 -4.21 13.01
C ARG A 100 6.08 -5.02 11.73
N MET A 101 5.96 -4.36 10.56
CA MET A 101 6.11 -5.05 9.26
C MET A 101 7.53 -5.57 9.08
N MET A 102 8.54 -4.80 9.50
CA MET A 102 9.94 -5.23 9.47
C MET A 102 10.22 -6.39 10.43
N GLU A 103 9.70 -6.36 11.65
CA GLU A 103 9.83 -7.49 12.59
C GLU A 103 9.31 -8.80 11.96
N VAL A 104 8.17 -8.72 11.25
CA VAL A 104 7.62 -9.89 10.53
C VAL A 104 8.53 -10.28 9.37
N MET A 105 8.97 -9.33 8.55
CA MET A 105 9.85 -9.57 7.41
C MET A 105 11.16 -10.26 7.83
N GLU A 106 11.73 -9.86 8.96
CA GLU A 106 13.02 -10.36 9.47
C GLU A 106 12.88 -11.64 10.32
N SER A 107 11.65 -12.01 10.71
CA SER A 107 11.42 -13.20 11.55
C SER A 107 11.70 -14.52 10.84
N ASP A 108 11.65 -14.55 9.50
CA ASP A 108 11.90 -15.73 8.68
C ASP A 108 12.44 -15.30 7.31
N ALA A 109 13.61 -15.80 6.93
CA ALA A 109 14.27 -15.50 5.66
C ALA A 109 13.48 -15.94 4.40
N SER A 110 12.47 -16.78 4.56
CA SER A 110 11.58 -17.17 3.47
C SER A 110 10.48 -16.13 3.16
N ILE A 111 10.28 -15.13 4.04
CA ILE A 111 9.29 -14.08 3.84
C ILE A 111 9.86 -13.04 2.86
N GLY A 112 9.32 -13.03 1.64
CA GLY A 112 9.70 -12.05 0.61
C GLY A 112 8.80 -10.82 0.53
N MET A 113 7.64 -10.82 1.20
CA MET A 113 6.68 -9.72 1.18
C MET A 113 5.80 -9.72 2.42
N VAL A 114 5.55 -8.51 2.95
CA VAL A 114 4.61 -8.29 4.06
C VAL A 114 3.62 -7.20 3.67
N GLY A 115 2.33 -7.41 3.91
CA GLY A 115 1.28 -6.43 3.68
C GLY A 115 0.73 -5.86 4.98
N GLY A 116 0.44 -4.56 5.01
CA GLY A 116 -0.21 -3.91 6.13
C GLY A 116 -1.70 -4.27 6.24
N TYR A 117 -2.21 -4.25 7.47
CA TYR A 117 -3.65 -4.33 7.73
C TYR A 117 -4.28 -2.97 7.50
N LEU A 118 -5.23 -2.90 6.56
CA LEU A 118 -5.89 -1.66 6.17
C LEU A 118 -7.19 -1.45 6.96
N THR A 119 -7.31 -0.28 7.57
CA THR A 119 -8.52 0.14 8.27
C THR A 119 -9.13 1.39 7.66
N ASN A 120 -10.44 1.50 7.75
CA ASN A 120 -11.15 2.74 7.50
C ASN A 120 -10.90 3.75 8.65
N PRO A 121 -11.22 5.05 8.45
CA PRO A 121 -11.08 6.06 9.52
C PRO A 121 -11.88 5.75 10.80
N ASP A 122 -12.92 4.95 10.70
CA ASP A 122 -13.74 4.49 11.84
C ASP A 122 -13.14 3.27 12.58
N GLY A 123 -11.96 2.81 12.18
CA GLY A 123 -11.27 1.65 12.75
C GLY A 123 -11.74 0.29 12.24
N THR A 124 -12.76 0.24 11.37
CA THR A 124 -13.20 -1.02 10.76
C THR A 124 -12.23 -1.48 9.69
N GLU A 125 -12.17 -2.79 9.41
CA GLU A 125 -11.34 -3.33 8.32
C GLU A 125 -11.80 -2.82 6.96
N GLN A 126 -10.87 -2.32 6.16
CA GLN A 126 -11.17 -1.91 4.80
C GLN A 126 -11.50 -3.12 3.91
N GLY A 127 -12.66 -3.05 3.26
CA GLY A 127 -13.13 -4.12 2.38
C GLY A 127 -12.15 -4.39 1.24
N GLY A 128 -11.71 -5.65 1.12
CA GLY A 128 -10.78 -6.07 0.06
C GLY A 128 -9.29 -5.93 0.40
N GLY A 129 -8.92 -5.45 1.58
CA GLY A 129 -7.53 -5.43 2.06
C GLY A 129 -6.96 -6.85 2.19
N ARG A 130 -7.74 -7.79 2.74
CA ARG A 130 -7.37 -9.20 2.81
C ARG A 130 -8.10 -10.02 1.75
N ARG A 131 -7.33 -10.74 0.93
CA ARG A 131 -7.89 -11.60 -0.14
C ARG A 131 -7.25 -12.98 -0.10
N ALA A 132 -8.07 -14.02 -0.27
CA ALA A 132 -7.55 -15.34 -0.55
C ALA A 132 -7.04 -15.41 -2.00
N ILE A 133 -6.13 -16.35 -2.26
CA ILE A 133 -5.62 -16.60 -3.61
C ILE A 133 -6.80 -16.81 -4.58
N PRO A 134 -6.92 -16.04 -5.66
CA PRO A 134 -7.98 -16.22 -6.65
C PRO A 134 -7.81 -17.59 -7.33
N THR A 135 -8.87 -18.39 -7.33
CA THR A 135 -8.95 -19.65 -8.06
C THR A 135 -10.10 -19.57 -9.06
N PRO A 136 -10.08 -20.35 -10.16
CA PRO A 136 -11.19 -20.39 -11.11
C PRO A 136 -12.54 -20.67 -10.45
N TRP A 137 -12.56 -21.55 -9.44
CA TRP A 137 -13.77 -21.84 -8.66
C TRP A 137 -14.28 -20.64 -7.88
N ARG A 138 -13.40 -19.92 -7.19
CA ARG A 138 -13.78 -18.71 -6.44
C ARG A 138 -14.28 -17.60 -7.36
N ALA A 139 -13.65 -17.45 -8.54
CA ALA A 139 -14.12 -16.51 -9.55
C ALA A 139 -15.54 -16.88 -10.04
N PHE A 140 -15.79 -18.16 -10.31
CA PHE A 140 -17.09 -18.69 -10.69
C PHE A 140 -18.14 -18.44 -9.59
N VAL A 141 -17.85 -18.82 -8.35
CA VAL A 141 -18.73 -18.58 -7.18
C VAL A 141 -19.13 -17.11 -7.08
N ARG A 142 -18.21 -16.19 -7.33
CA ARG A 142 -18.50 -14.76 -7.30
C ARG A 142 -19.31 -14.29 -8.49
N ALA A 143 -18.92 -14.68 -9.69
CA ALA A 143 -19.60 -14.28 -10.94
C ALA A 143 -21.08 -14.68 -10.95
N PHE A 144 -21.39 -15.85 -10.40
CA PHE A 144 -22.77 -16.36 -10.33
C PHE A 144 -23.49 -16.06 -9.00
N GLY A 145 -22.91 -15.23 -8.13
CA GLY A 145 -23.55 -14.85 -6.86
C GLY A 145 -23.65 -15.99 -5.82
N LEU A 146 -23.02 -17.15 -6.08
CA LEU A 146 -23.12 -18.34 -5.22
C LEU A 146 -22.46 -18.12 -3.84
N HIS A 147 -21.71 -17.05 -3.65
CA HIS A 147 -21.13 -16.69 -2.34
C HIS A 147 -22.20 -16.47 -1.27
N HIS A 148 -23.46 -16.18 -1.61
CA HIS A 148 -24.56 -16.13 -0.66
C HIS A 148 -24.85 -17.49 -0.01
N LEU A 149 -24.55 -18.59 -0.72
CA LEU A 149 -24.67 -19.95 -0.19
C LEU A 149 -23.56 -20.31 0.80
N ALA A 150 -22.54 -19.50 0.93
CA ALA A 150 -21.48 -19.69 1.93
C ALA A 150 -22.01 -19.68 3.37
N LYS A 151 -23.20 -19.14 3.61
CA LYS A 151 -23.89 -19.22 4.90
C LYS A 151 -24.19 -20.69 5.29
N PHE A 152 -24.49 -21.55 4.33
CA PHE A 152 -24.83 -22.97 4.53
C PHE A 152 -23.63 -23.88 4.28
N TRP A 153 -22.81 -23.58 3.25
CA TRP A 153 -21.64 -24.38 2.86
C TRP A 153 -20.40 -23.50 2.71
N PRO A 154 -19.81 -23.01 3.82
CA PRO A 154 -18.71 -22.02 3.79
C PRO A 154 -17.44 -22.54 3.13
N LYS A 155 -17.18 -23.86 3.16
CA LYS A 155 -16.00 -24.45 2.52
C LYS A 155 -16.11 -24.52 1.01
N LEU A 156 -17.33 -24.63 0.47
CA LEU A 156 -17.57 -24.83 -0.95
C LEU A 156 -17.79 -23.50 -1.69
N PHE A 157 -18.58 -22.61 -1.12
CA PHE A 157 -19.01 -21.35 -1.75
C PHE A 157 -18.29 -20.12 -1.22
N PHE A 158 -17.12 -20.28 -0.64
CA PHE A 158 -16.31 -19.19 -0.16
C PHE A 158 -15.70 -18.40 -1.33
N ASP A 159 -15.91 -17.08 -1.36
CA ASP A 159 -15.26 -16.19 -2.30
C ASP A 159 -13.86 -15.77 -1.80
N PHE A 160 -13.19 -14.86 -2.49
CA PHE A 160 -11.82 -14.45 -2.15
C PHE A 160 -11.74 -13.32 -1.11
N HIS A 161 -12.86 -12.79 -0.60
CA HIS A 161 -12.85 -11.73 0.43
C HIS A 161 -12.74 -12.34 1.84
N LEU A 162 -11.71 -11.93 2.56
CA LEU A 162 -11.42 -12.42 3.91
C LEU A 162 -11.88 -11.47 5.03
N ASN A 163 -12.36 -10.28 4.69
CA ASN A 163 -12.76 -9.24 5.66
C ASN A 163 -13.85 -9.68 6.67
N LYS A 164 -14.61 -10.74 6.36
CA LYS A 164 -15.61 -11.34 7.28
C LYS A 164 -15.03 -12.44 8.16
N ARG A 165 -13.73 -12.77 8.04
CA ARG A 165 -13.08 -13.79 8.84
C ARG A 165 -12.23 -13.15 9.94
N PRO A 166 -12.15 -13.76 11.13
CA PRO A 166 -11.27 -13.27 12.18
C PRO A 166 -9.83 -13.19 11.65
N LEU A 167 -9.05 -12.26 12.22
CA LEU A 167 -7.62 -12.18 11.95
C LEU A 167 -6.96 -13.50 12.37
N PRO A 168 -6.00 -13.99 11.60
CA PRO A 168 -5.22 -15.14 12.02
C PRO A 168 -4.41 -14.79 13.29
N ASN A 169 -4.29 -15.74 14.21
CA ASN A 169 -3.52 -15.56 15.45
C ASN A 169 -2.01 -15.48 15.21
N LYS A 170 -1.55 -15.68 13.96
CA LYS A 170 -0.15 -15.55 13.53
C LYS A 170 -0.12 -14.79 12.21
N PRO A 171 0.95 -14.05 11.92
CA PRO A 171 1.20 -13.50 10.58
C PRO A 171 1.12 -14.62 9.54
N ILE A 172 0.50 -14.34 8.40
CA ILE A 172 0.37 -15.30 7.28
C ILE A 172 1.58 -15.13 6.39
#